data_94738e53e63897efc1434565ba5b740c
#
_entry.id   94738e53e63897efc1434565ba5b740c
#
_cell.length_a   1.000
_cell.length_b   1.000
_cell.length_c   1.000
_cell.angle_alpha   90.00
_cell.angle_beta   90.00
_cell.angle_gamma   90.00
#
_symmetry.space_group_name_H-M   'P 1'
#
loop_
_entity.id
_entity.type
_entity.pdbx_description
1 polymer ?
#
loop_
_entity_poly.entity_id
_entity_poly.type
_entity_poly.pdbx_seq_one_letter_code
_entity_poly.pdbx_strand_id
1 'polypeptide(L)'
;MEKFYEKYAWVLFLLIGIMILVGGVPHMFGVNTDPILVKSISGQTIDELKTSNPRFFSLYNFYFSGGGVSDVGFAFFLIMISLFAYRKGEKWAWYSFWAIPLFFTGFLFLILPLPTQAQSTMFTPLIIFIVLSIIGLL
;
A
#
# COMPACT_ATOMS: atom_id res chain seq x y z
N MET A 1 -1.06 15.32 -31.64
CA MET A 1 -0.70 15.97 -30.37
C MET A 1 -0.95 14.93 -29.28
N GLU A 2 0.11 14.41 -28.66
CA GLU A 2 -0.04 13.62 -27.44
C GLU A 2 -0.78 14.47 -26.43
N LYS A 3 -1.84 13.91 -25.84
CA LYS A 3 -2.57 14.64 -24.82
C LYS A 3 -1.67 14.78 -23.60
N PHE A 4 -1.74 15.93 -22.92
CA PHE A 4 -0.87 16.28 -21.78
C PHE A 4 -0.83 15.18 -20.72
N TYR A 5 -1.96 14.53 -20.40
CA TYR A 5 -2.05 13.47 -19.41
C TYR A 5 -1.35 12.16 -19.87
N GLU A 6 -1.35 11.81 -21.17
CA GLU A 6 -0.60 10.64 -21.67
C GLU A 6 0.91 10.80 -21.43
N LYS A 7 1.41 12.03 -21.57
CA LYS A 7 2.82 12.34 -21.33
C LYS A 7 3.24 12.26 -19.87
N TYR A 8 2.33 12.54 -18.93
CA TYR A 8 2.66 12.66 -17.50
C TYR A 8 2.03 11.59 -16.62
N ALA A 9 1.24 10.64 -17.15
CA ALA A 9 0.61 9.56 -16.40
C ALA A 9 1.61 8.74 -15.56
N TRP A 10 2.85 8.55 -16.05
CA TRP A 10 3.90 7.86 -15.32
C TRP A 10 4.23 8.51 -13.96
N VAL A 11 4.04 9.82 -13.83
CA VAL A 11 4.28 10.56 -12.59
C VAL A 11 3.34 10.10 -11.49
N LEU A 12 2.09 9.77 -11.81
CA LEU A 12 1.11 9.26 -10.83
C LEU A 12 1.59 7.93 -10.24
N PHE A 13 2.05 7.00 -11.08
CA PHE A 13 2.57 5.71 -10.62
C PHE A 13 3.88 5.84 -9.84
N LEU A 14 4.74 6.78 -10.24
CA LEU A 14 5.93 7.13 -9.49
C LEU A 14 5.58 7.63 -8.09
N LEU A 15 4.60 8.54 -7.98
CA LEU A 15 4.14 9.06 -6.68
C LEU A 15 3.52 7.97 -5.82
N ILE A 16 2.66 7.09 -6.38
CA ILE A 16 2.12 5.92 -5.67
C ILE A 16 3.26 5.06 -5.13
N GLY A 17 4.26 4.74 -5.97
CA GLY A 17 5.42 3.97 -5.54
C GLY A 17 6.21 4.62 -4.41
N ILE A 18 6.45 5.93 -4.48
CA ILE A 18 7.12 6.68 -3.40
C ILE A 18 6.29 6.67 -2.12
N MET A 19 4.98 6.86 -2.19
CA MET A 19 4.10 6.85 -1.01
C MET A 19 4.11 5.49 -0.32
N ILE A 20 4.03 4.39 -1.10
CA ILE A 20 4.12 3.03 -0.56
C ILE A 20 5.51 2.79 0.05
N LEU A 21 6.58 3.26 -0.58
CA LEU A 21 7.95 3.13 -0.07
C LEU A 21 8.10 3.82 1.29
N VAL A 22 7.62 5.06 1.39
CA VAL A 22 7.69 5.86 2.63
C VAL A 22 6.90 5.21 3.76
N GLY A 23 5.73 4.62 3.46
CA GLY A 23 4.95 3.86 4.44
C GLY A 23 5.56 2.51 4.79
N GLY A 24 6.05 1.77 3.80
CA GLY A 24 6.58 0.40 3.96
C GLY A 24 7.90 0.32 4.70
N VAL A 25 8.79 1.32 4.56
CA VAL A 25 10.10 1.31 5.22
C VAL A 25 9.99 1.25 6.76
N PRO A 26 9.19 2.07 7.45
CA PRO A 26 8.97 1.91 8.89
C PRO A 26 8.40 0.54 9.26
N HIS A 27 7.44 0.04 8.50
CA HIS A 27 6.82 -1.26 8.74
C HIS A 27 7.85 -2.40 8.64
N MET A 28 8.76 -2.36 7.66
CA MET A 28 9.83 -3.34 7.50
C MET A 28 10.70 -3.48 8.76
N PHE A 29 10.86 -2.39 9.53
CA PHE A 29 11.58 -2.39 10.81
C PHE A 29 10.68 -2.61 12.03
N GLY A 30 9.44 -3.05 11.84
CA GLY A 30 8.50 -3.31 12.93
C GLY A 30 7.92 -2.05 13.59
N VAL A 31 8.11 -0.88 12.98
CA VAL A 31 7.52 0.38 13.47
C VAL A 31 6.08 0.46 12.99
N ASN A 32 5.14 0.24 13.92
CA ASN A 32 3.71 0.36 13.61
C ASN A 32 3.31 1.84 13.56
N THR A 33 2.86 2.25 12.39
CA THR A 33 2.40 3.63 12.13
C THR A 33 0.89 3.81 12.31
N ASP A 34 0.13 2.71 12.55
CA ASP A 34 -1.30 2.77 12.81
C ASP A 34 -1.70 2.05 14.12
N PRO A 35 -1.47 2.70 15.29
CA PRO A 35 -1.86 2.14 16.58
C PRO A 35 -3.38 1.99 16.74
N ILE A 36 -4.18 2.77 16.01
CA ILE A 36 -5.64 2.71 16.05
C ILE A 36 -6.11 1.38 15.44
N LEU A 37 -5.51 0.96 14.34
CA LEU A 37 -5.82 -0.32 13.69
C LEU A 37 -5.62 -1.49 14.66
N VAL A 38 -4.45 -1.55 15.31
CA VAL A 38 -4.14 -2.63 16.27
C VAL A 38 -5.15 -2.65 17.40
N LYS A 39 -5.41 -1.50 18.04
CA LYS A 39 -6.36 -1.39 19.14
C LYS A 39 -7.79 -1.74 18.74
N SER A 40 -8.23 -1.35 17.56
CA SER A 40 -9.60 -1.62 17.10
C SER A 40 -9.85 -3.11 16.79
N ILE A 41 -8.81 -3.85 16.38
CA ILE A 41 -8.91 -5.28 16.08
C ILE A 41 -8.68 -6.14 17.33
N SER A 42 -7.64 -5.84 18.11
CA SER A 42 -7.23 -6.68 19.26
C SER A 42 -7.88 -6.26 20.60
N GLY A 43 -8.45 -5.05 20.67
CA GLY A 43 -8.90 -4.46 21.92
C GLY A 43 -7.77 -3.94 22.82
N GLN A 44 -6.50 -4.12 22.43
CA GLN A 44 -5.32 -3.78 23.20
C GLN A 44 -4.40 -2.82 22.41
N THR A 45 -3.68 -1.98 23.14
CA THR A 45 -2.57 -1.23 22.55
C THR A 45 -1.39 -2.15 22.23
N ILE A 46 -0.46 -1.69 21.41
CA ILE A 46 0.74 -2.46 21.07
C ILE A 46 1.55 -2.83 22.31
N ASP A 47 1.69 -1.91 23.26
CA ASP A 47 2.45 -2.14 24.50
C ASP A 47 1.74 -3.12 25.43
N GLU A 48 0.40 -3.01 25.55
CA GLU A 48 -0.40 -3.98 26.30
C GLU A 48 -0.31 -5.38 25.67
N LEU A 49 -0.39 -5.49 24.34
CA LEU A 49 -0.26 -6.75 23.62
C LEU A 49 1.12 -7.38 23.82
N LYS A 50 2.19 -6.57 23.77
CA LYS A 50 3.56 -7.01 23.99
C LYS A 50 3.76 -7.56 25.40
N THR A 51 3.11 -6.98 26.39
CA THR A 51 3.22 -7.36 27.78
C THR A 51 2.34 -8.55 28.14
N SER A 52 1.06 -8.54 27.67
CA SER A 52 0.08 -9.57 28.00
C SER A 52 0.29 -10.89 27.24
N ASN A 53 0.73 -10.81 25.96
CA ASN A 53 0.96 -11.98 25.13
C ASN A 53 2.18 -11.82 24.21
N PRO A 54 3.42 -11.97 24.76
CA PRO A 54 4.65 -11.78 24.01
C PRO A 54 4.80 -12.67 22.77
N ARG A 55 4.27 -13.91 22.84
CA ARG A 55 4.32 -14.85 21.69
C ARG A 55 3.45 -14.38 20.54
N PHE A 56 2.23 -13.94 20.84
CA PHE A 56 1.35 -13.39 19.83
C PHE A 56 1.90 -12.09 19.25
N PHE A 57 2.48 -11.24 20.10
CA PHE A 57 3.15 -10.02 19.63
C PHE A 57 4.31 -10.33 18.67
N SER A 58 5.13 -11.35 18.98
CA SER A 58 6.22 -11.76 18.09
C SER A 58 5.71 -12.25 16.73
N LEU A 59 4.62 -13.02 16.71
CA LEU A 59 3.98 -13.46 15.49
C LEU A 59 3.41 -12.29 14.69
N TYR A 60 2.68 -11.39 15.37
CA TYR A 60 2.15 -10.17 14.77
C TYR A 60 3.28 -9.34 14.14
N ASN A 61 4.35 -9.08 14.89
CA ASN A 61 5.47 -8.27 14.41
C ASN A 61 6.18 -8.90 13.22
N PHE A 62 6.30 -10.23 13.18
CA PHE A 62 6.85 -10.95 12.04
C PHE A 62 6.01 -10.73 10.77
N TYR A 63 4.69 -10.91 10.85
CA TYR A 63 3.80 -10.67 9.69
C TYR A 63 3.74 -9.20 9.30
N PHE A 64 3.74 -8.31 10.27
CA PHE A 64 3.72 -6.87 10.04
C PHE A 64 5.01 -6.41 9.33
N SER A 65 6.17 -6.83 9.81
CA SER A 65 7.45 -6.53 9.16
C SER A 65 7.59 -7.19 7.79
N GLY A 66 7.08 -8.42 7.64
CA GLY A 66 7.01 -9.11 6.35
C GLY A 66 6.13 -8.35 5.34
N GLY A 67 5.01 -7.79 5.79
CA GLY A 67 4.20 -6.86 5.00
C GLY A 67 5.01 -5.65 4.54
N GLY A 68 5.73 -5.01 5.45
CA GLY A 68 6.60 -3.88 5.13
C GLY A 68 7.69 -4.21 4.09
N VAL A 69 8.32 -5.39 4.17
CA VAL A 69 9.26 -5.86 3.14
C VAL A 69 8.57 -6.00 1.78
N SER A 70 7.35 -6.57 1.77
CA SER A 70 6.56 -6.72 0.55
C SER A 70 6.17 -5.35 -0.04
N ASP A 71 5.78 -4.39 0.79
CA ASP A 71 5.45 -3.03 0.38
C ASP A 71 6.66 -2.33 -0.25
N VAL A 72 7.83 -2.45 0.37
CA VAL A 72 9.09 -1.88 -0.16
C VAL A 72 9.44 -2.52 -1.51
N GLY A 73 9.34 -3.85 -1.65
CA GLY A 73 9.57 -4.55 -2.90
C GLY A 73 8.58 -4.11 -3.99
N PHE A 74 7.29 -4.04 -3.67
CA PHE A 74 6.25 -3.59 -4.59
C PHE A 74 6.46 -2.14 -5.02
N ALA A 75 6.76 -1.24 -4.07
CA ALA A 75 7.08 0.16 -4.34
C ALA A 75 8.27 0.31 -5.30
N PHE A 76 9.33 -0.48 -5.08
CA PHE A 76 10.50 -0.48 -5.95
C PHE A 76 10.13 -0.87 -7.38
N PHE A 77 9.33 -1.94 -7.58
CA PHE A 77 8.85 -2.32 -8.91
C PHE A 77 8.03 -1.22 -9.57
N LEU A 78 7.11 -0.58 -8.83
CA LEU A 78 6.32 0.53 -9.36
C LEU A 78 7.19 1.68 -9.84
N ILE A 79 8.17 2.09 -9.03
CA ILE A 79 9.10 3.17 -9.36
C ILE A 79 9.91 2.82 -10.61
N MET A 80 10.48 1.61 -10.67
CA MET A 80 11.30 1.17 -11.80
C MET A 80 10.48 1.08 -13.09
N ILE A 81 9.29 0.46 -13.05
CA ILE A 81 8.43 0.35 -14.25
C ILE A 81 7.97 1.74 -14.69
N SER A 82 7.63 2.65 -13.76
CA SER A 82 7.22 4.01 -14.09
C SER A 82 8.31 4.77 -14.83
N LEU A 83 9.54 4.73 -14.32
CA LEU A 83 10.66 5.51 -14.85
C LEU A 83 11.23 4.93 -16.16
N PHE A 84 11.34 3.62 -16.26
CA PHE A 84 12.10 2.98 -17.34
C PHE A 84 11.24 2.40 -18.46
N ALA A 85 9.98 2.08 -18.19
CA ALA A 85 9.09 1.46 -19.18
C ALA A 85 7.85 2.32 -19.47
N TYR A 86 7.04 2.65 -18.47
CA TYR A 86 5.79 3.38 -18.67
C TYR A 86 6.03 4.79 -19.23
N ARG A 87 7.03 5.50 -18.71
CA ARG A 87 7.48 6.81 -19.25
C ARG A 87 7.87 6.77 -20.72
N LYS A 88 8.34 5.61 -21.22
CA LYS A 88 8.73 5.40 -22.63
C LYS A 88 7.56 4.92 -23.51
N GLY A 89 6.37 4.75 -22.95
CA GLY A 89 5.21 4.27 -23.69
C GLY A 89 5.22 2.75 -23.98
N GLU A 90 5.97 1.97 -23.21
CA GLU A 90 6.02 0.52 -23.35
C GLU A 90 4.66 -0.10 -23.01
N LYS A 91 4.01 -0.75 -23.97
CA LYS A 91 2.66 -1.33 -23.79
C LYS A 91 2.58 -2.34 -22.65
N TRP A 92 3.63 -3.15 -22.44
CA TRP A 92 3.63 -4.13 -21.37
C TRP A 92 3.56 -3.48 -19.98
N ALA A 93 4.17 -2.30 -19.81
CA ALA A 93 4.10 -1.54 -18.54
C ALA A 93 2.67 -1.05 -18.26
N TRP A 94 1.94 -0.63 -19.30
CA TRP A 94 0.54 -0.26 -19.18
C TRP A 94 -0.31 -1.46 -18.72
N TYR A 95 -0.15 -2.63 -19.33
CA TYR A 95 -0.84 -3.85 -18.89
C TYR A 95 -0.46 -4.25 -17.46
N SER A 96 0.81 -4.14 -17.09
CA SER A 96 1.29 -4.50 -15.74
C SER A 96 0.68 -3.59 -14.67
N PHE A 97 0.46 -2.32 -14.98
CA PHE A 97 -0.10 -1.36 -14.03
C PHE A 97 -1.58 -1.57 -13.71
N TRP A 98 -2.32 -2.33 -14.51
CA TRP A 98 -3.66 -2.77 -14.14
C TRP A 98 -3.70 -3.66 -12.89
N ALA A 99 -2.59 -4.27 -12.53
CA ALA A 99 -2.46 -5.00 -11.28
C ALA A 99 -2.62 -4.08 -10.04
N ILE A 100 -2.33 -2.78 -10.15
CA ILE A 100 -2.37 -1.84 -9.02
C ILE A 100 -3.81 -1.61 -8.53
N PRO A 101 -4.77 -1.14 -9.36
CA PRO A 101 -6.15 -0.98 -8.90
C PRO A 101 -6.77 -2.32 -8.48
N LEU A 102 -6.42 -3.45 -9.12
CA LEU A 102 -6.88 -4.77 -8.69
C LEU A 102 -6.34 -5.14 -7.30
N PHE A 103 -5.06 -4.90 -7.02
CA PHE A 103 -4.44 -5.14 -5.73
C PHE A 103 -5.13 -4.34 -4.61
N PHE A 104 -5.28 -3.03 -4.79
CA PHE A 104 -5.94 -2.20 -3.78
C PHE A 104 -7.43 -2.50 -3.62
N THR A 105 -8.11 -2.90 -4.70
CA THR A 105 -9.50 -3.38 -4.62
C THR A 105 -9.59 -4.67 -3.81
N GLY A 106 -8.62 -5.60 -3.98
CA GLY A 106 -8.52 -6.80 -3.15
C GLY A 106 -8.36 -6.47 -1.66
N PHE A 107 -7.55 -5.47 -1.33
CA PHE A 107 -7.44 -4.98 0.04
C PHE A 107 -8.74 -4.40 0.60
N LEU A 108 -9.56 -3.72 -0.21
CA LEU A 108 -10.89 -3.25 0.23
C LEU A 108 -11.75 -4.42 0.71
N PHE A 109 -11.75 -5.55 0.00
CA PHE A 109 -12.51 -6.73 0.44
C PHE A 109 -11.98 -7.30 1.77
N LEU A 110 -10.67 -7.22 2.02
CA LEU A 110 -10.08 -7.69 3.27
C LEU A 110 -10.44 -6.81 4.48
N ILE A 111 -10.67 -5.52 4.28
CA ILE A 111 -11.02 -4.61 5.38
C ILE A 111 -12.51 -4.55 5.69
N LEU A 112 -13.40 -4.98 4.77
CA LEU A 112 -14.84 -4.94 4.97
C LEU A 112 -15.34 -5.67 6.25
N PRO A 113 -14.81 -6.85 6.64
CA PRO A 113 -15.23 -7.53 7.86
C PRO A 113 -14.62 -6.95 9.14
N LEU A 114 -13.71 -5.95 9.06
CA LEU A 114 -13.07 -5.36 10.23
C LEU A 114 -14.00 -4.40 10.98
N PRO A 115 -13.71 -4.08 12.26
CA PRO A 115 -14.43 -3.07 13.00
C PRO A 115 -14.43 -1.71 12.29
N THR A 116 -15.52 -0.96 12.37
CA THR A 116 -15.70 0.34 11.67
C THR A 116 -14.55 1.31 11.91
N GLN A 117 -13.98 1.31 13.11
CA GLN A 117 -12.85 2.17 13.45
C GLN A 117 -11.56 1.76 12.67
N ALA A 118 -11.34 0.47 12.47
CA ALA A 118 -10.24 -0.02 11.63
C ALA A 118 -10.47 0.31 10.15
N GLN A 119 -11.73 0.15 9.68
CA GLN A 119 -12.08 0.51 8.31
C GLN A 119 -11.81 1.98 8.03
N SER A 120 -12.16 2.90 8.94
CA SER A 120 -12.01 4.35 8.73
C SER A 120 -10.57 4.81 8.51
N THR A 121 -9.59 4.13 9.10
CA THR A 121 -8.16 4.47 8.91
C THR A 121 -7.62 4.00 7.56
N MET A 122 -8.12 2.87 7.04
CA MET A 122 -7.59 2.24 5.84
C MET A 122 -8.36 2.59 4.56
N PHE A 123 -9.66 2.89 4.68
CA PHE A 123 -10.55 3.04 3.53
C PHE A 123 -10.14 4.21 2.63
N THR A 124 -9.89 5.38 3.23
CA THR A 124 -9.54 6.60 2.48
C THR A 124 -8.27 6.45 1.65
N PRO A 125 -7.11 6.01 2.20
CA PRO A 125 -5.91 5.83 1.40
C PRO A 125 -6.06 4.79 0.29
N LEU A 126 -6.79 3.69 0.53
CA LEU A 126 -7.03 2.68 -0.50
C LEU A 126 -7.85 3.24 -1.68
N ILE A 127 -8.92 3.99 -1.41
CA ILE A 127 -9.71 4.64 -2.47
C ILE A 127 -8.87 5.64 -3.26
N ILE A 128 -8.04 6.42 -2.58
CA ILE A 128 -7.12 7.36 -3.25
C ILE A 128 -6.19 6.61 -4.20
N PHE A 129 -5.56 5.53 -3.77
CA PHE A 129 -4.67 4.74 -4.63
C PHE A 129 -5.39 4.11 -5.83
N ILE A 130 -6.61 3.59 -5.63
CA ILE A 130 -7.43 3.06 -6.72
C ILE A 130 -7.73 4.15 -7.75
N VAL A 131 -8.24 5.30 -7.29
CA VAL A 131 -8.61 6.41 -8.18
C VAL A 131 -7.39 6.94 -8.94
N LEU A 132 -6.27 7.20 -8.25
CA LEU A 132 -5.05 7.69 -8.88
C LEU A 132 -4.49 6.69 -9.90
N SER A 133 -4.54 5.39 -9.60
CA SER A 133 -4.07 4.36 -10.54
C SER A 133 -4.96 4.26 -11.77
N ILE A 134 -6.28 4.37 -11.62
CA ILE A 134 -7.21 4.39 -12.77
C ILE A 134 -6.97 5.63 -13.63
N ILE A 135 -6.85 6.82 -13.02
CA ILE A 135 -6.55 8.06 -13.75
C ILE A 135 -5.23 7.93 -14.53
N GLY A 136 -4.22 7.29 -13.96
CA GLY A 136 -2.95 7.07 -14.63
C GLY A 136 -2.99 6.07 -15.78
N LEU A 137 -4.04 5.24 -15.87
CA LEU A 137 -4.25 4.23 -16.93
C LEU A 137 -5.14 4.71 -18.08
N LEU A 138 -5.96 5.74 -17.87
CA LEU A 138 -6.88 6.33 -18.87
C LEU A 138 -6.19 7.40 -19.73
#